data_212c39f3c6ba6294e67fab8533b8750e
#
_entry.id   212c39f3c6ba6294e67fab8533b8750e
#
_cell.length_a   1.000
_cell.length_b   1.000
_cell.length_c   1.000
_cell.angle_alpha   90.00
_cell.angle_beta   90.00
_cell.angle_gamma   90.00
#
_symmetry.space_group_name_H-M   'P 1'
#
loop_
_entity.id
_entity.type
_entity.pdbx_description
1 polymer ?
#
loop_
_entity_poly.entity_id
_entity_poly.type
_entity_poly.pdbx_seq_one_letter_code
_entity_poly.pdbx_strand_id
1 'polypeptide(L)'
;TQVFHPYIKKNRGWKRILLFIEFAGVAFIFGLMCVAYLQCHYIINRDMGYQPKGVASCKHDFAEPDNARNNLKSLPYVEGVASIRGSMTWFGNREVTDEGGKVLFTPRCAAFDKDFVPLLGLHIKTGRNFTGERQFLVNQPYVEKMGWKGSGVGEIVPNRGTVVGVLAPFCCGVLPADNEPLEIEYGTNLRNVHVRLKEPFTENLHRLNNEMKKIYPQEDIEFRSLEQDLERYYRPTIIFRDATFLAFITILFITLMGLIGYINDEV
;
A
#
# COMPACT_ATOMS: atom_id res chain seq x y z
N THR A 1 -48.98 -52.85 -1.75
CA THR A 1 -47.56 -52.73 -2.21
C THR A 1 -47.29 -51.57 -3.20
N GLN A 2 -48.30 -50.73 -3.52
CA GLN A 2 -48.10 -49.61 -4.46
C GLN A 2 -47.94 -48.22 -3.80
N VAL A 3 -48.00 -48.10 -2.49
CA VAL A 3 -47.98 -46.81 -1.76
C VAL A 3 -46.53 -46.31 -1.52
N PHE A 4 -45.53 -47.15 -1.59
CA PHE A 4 -44.13 -46.79 -1.30
C PHE A 4 -43.33 -46.22 -2.51
N HIS A 5 -43.77 -46.49 -3.73
CA HIS A 5 -43.06 -46.06 -4.92
C HIS A 5 -42.99 -44.52 -5.17
N PRO A 6 -44.04 -43.72 -4.96
CA PRO A 6 -43.99 -42.29 -5.19
C PRO A 6 -43.13 -41.53 -4.17
N TYR A 7 -43.00 -42.04 -2.95
CA TYR A 7 -42.23 -41.40 -1.88
C TYR A 7 -40.72 -41.51 -2.11
N ILE A 8 -40.27 -42.67 -2.60
CA ILE A 8 -38.84 -42.92 -2.94
C ILE A 8 -38.42 -42.07 -4.13
N LYS A 9 -39.29 -41.94 -5.16
CA LYS A 9 -39.00 -41.15 -6.36
C LYS A 9 -38.92 -39.63 -6.06
N LYS A 10 -39.73 -39.11 -5.14
CA LYS A 10 -39.70 -37.71 -4.69
C LYS A 10 -38.42 -37.37 -3.90
N ASN A 11 -37.92 -38.31 -3.11
CA ASN A 11 -36.70 -38.14 -2.34
C ASN A 11 -35.41 -38.13 -3.22
N ARG A 12 -35.36 -38.90 -4.30
CA ARG A 12 -34.24 -38.93 -5.25
C ARG A 12 -34.06 -37.60 -5.98
N GLY A 13 -35.11 -36.93 -6.39
CA GLY A 13 -35.04 -35.61 -7.04
C GLY A 13 -34.47 -34.54 -6.12
N TRP A 14 -34.89 -34.49 -4.86
CA TRP A 14 -34.39 -33.53 -3.89
C TRP A 14 -32.91 -33.73 -3.55
N LYS A 15 -32.47 -34.97 -3.40
CA LYS A 15 -31.06 -35.32 -3.14
C LYS A 15 -30.14 -34.84 -4.29
N ARG A 16 -30.56 -34.98 -5.54
CA ARG A 16 -29.79 -34.49 -6.70
C ARG A 16 -29.70 -32.98 -6.78
N ILE A 17 -30.79 -32.27 -6.43
CA ILE A 17 -30.77 -30.81 -6.36
C ILE A 17 -29.81 -30.34 -5.27
N LEU A 18 -29.85 -30.97 -4.08
CA LEU A 18 -28.96 -30.63 -2.97
C LEU A 18 -27.49 -30.82 -3.37
N LEU A 19 -27.16 -31.95 -3.98
CA LEU A 19 -25.81 -32.25 -4.46
C LEU A 19 -25.36 -31.22 -5.51
N PHE A 20 -26.24 -30.85 -6.44
CA PHE A 20 -25.91 -29.79 -7.42
C PHE A 20 -25.62 -28.46 -6.76
N ILE A 21 -26.39 -28.05 -5.76
CA ILE A 21 -26.16 -26.81 -4.99
C ILE A 21 -24.81 -26.88 -4.26
N GLU A 22 -24.46 -28.02 -3.65
CA GLU A 22 -23.19 -28.22 -2.99
C GLU A 22 -22.00 -28.06 -3.97
N PHE A 23 -22.04 -28.72 -5.13
CA PHE A 23 -21.00 -28.58 -6.13
C PHE A 23 -20.90 -27.17 -6.72
N ALA A 24 -22.03 -26.51 -6.94
CA ALA A 24 -22.05 -25.12 -7.38
C ALA A 24 -21.43 -24.19 -6.33
N GLY A 25 -21.71 -24.44 -5.03
CA GLY A 25 -21.09 -23.72 -3.91
C GLY A 25 -19.58 -23.92 -3.85
N VAL A 26 -19.10 -25.16 -3.99
CA VAL A 26 -17.65 -25.47 -4.03
C VAL A 26 -16.98 -24.75 -5.19
N ALA A 27 -17.55 -24.82 -6.39
CA ALA A 27 -17.00 -24.17 -7.57
C ALA A 27 -16.93 -22.63 -7.40
N PHE A 28 -17.96 -22.02 -6.79
CA PHE A 28 -17.99 -20.59 -6.49
C PHE A 28 -16.88 -20.18 -5.51
N ILE A 29 -16.75 -20.92 -4.42
CA ILE A 29 -15.72 -20.61 -3.40
C ILE A 29 -14.31 -20.88 -3.93
N PHE A 30 -14.14 -21.91 -4.76
CA PHE A 30 -12.87 -22.13 -5.46
C PHE A 30 -12.49 -20.93 -6.34
N GLY A 31 -13.45 -20.39 -7.10
CA GLY A 31 -13.23 -19.18 -7.89
C GLY A 31 -12.82 -17.98 -7.03
N LEU A 32 -13.51 -17.74 -5.90
CA LEU A 32 -13.13 -16.69 -4.97
C LEU A 32 -11.72 -16.88 -4.38
N MET A 33 -11.37 -18.11 -4.03
CA MET A 33 -10.04 -18.46 -3.54
C MET A 33 -8.95 -18.17 -4.59
N CYS A 34 -9.18 -18.55 -5.84
CA CYS A 34 -8.25 -18.27 -6.93
C CYS A 34 -8.04 -16.76 -7.12
N VAL A 35 -9.11 -15.97 -7.12
CA VAL A 35 -9.04 -14.52 -7.24
C VAL A 35 -8.27 -13.92 -6.06
N ALA A 36 -8.60 -14.30 -4.83
CA ALA A 36 -7.92 -13.83 -3.63
C ALA A 36 -6.42 -14.17 -3.66
N TYR A 37 -6.07 -15.39 -4.05
CA TYR A 37 -4.67 -15.83 -4.18
C TYR A 37 -3.91 -15.00 -5.22
N LEU A 38 -4.48 -14.83 -6.42
CA LEU A 38 -3.83 -14.06 -7.50
C LEU A 38 -3.65 -12.59 -7.12
N GLN A 39 -4.65 -11.98 -6.49
CA GLN A 39 -4.56 -10.60 -6.01
C GLN A 39 -3.48 -10.46 -4.93
N CYS A 40 -3.44 -11.34 -3.93
CA CYS A 40 -2.40 -11.33 -2.90
C CYS A 40 -1.01 -11.52 -3.51
N HIS A 41 -0.86 -12.49 -4.42
CA HIS A 41 0.40 -12.75 -5.09
C HIS A 41 0.89 -11.52 -5.87
N TYR A 42 -0.01 -10.86 -6.59
CA TYR A 42 0.31 -9.61 -7.30
C TYR A 42 0.75 -8.49 -6.35
N ILE A 43 0.00 -8.27 -5.24
CA ILE A 43 0.28 -7.19 -4.29
C ILE A 43 1.63 -7.39 -3.59
N ILE A 44 1.96 -8.63 -3.21
CA ILE A 44 3.18 -8.94 -2.43
C ILE A 44 4.43 -8.92 -3.31
N ASN A 45 4.33 -9.38 -4.56
CA ASN A 45 5.51 -9.59 -5.42
C ASN A 45 5.74 -8.48 -6.46
N ARG A 46 4.87 -7.45 -6.50
CA ARG A 46 5.06 -6.36 -7.45
C ARG A 46 6.22 -5.45 -7.06
N ASP A 47 6.84 -4.84 -8.05
CA ASP A 47 7.76 -3.73 -7.81
C ASP A 47 7.02 -2.55 -7.20
N MET A 48 7.50 -2.06 -6.07
CA MET A 48 6.92 -0.89 -5.40
C MET A 48 7.29 0.43 -6.07
N GLY A 49 8.25 0.43 -7.00
CA GLY A 49 8.80 1.65 -7.61
C GLY A 49 9.68 2.47 -6.65
N TYR A 50 10.04 1.90 -5.49
CA TYR A 50 10.97 2.46 -4.51
C TYR A 50 11.59 1.38 -3.63
N GLN A 51 12.63 1.73 -2.86
CA GLN A 51 13.43 0.80 -2.06
C GLN A 51 13.20 1.01 -0.55
N PRO A 52 12.27 0.24 0.08
CA PRO A 52 12.02 0.34 1.52
C PRO A 52 13.10 -0.35 2.38
N LYS A 53 13.85 -1.31 1.81
CA LYS A 53 14.88 -2.07 2.52
C LYS A 53 16.00 -1.14 3.01
N GLY A 54 16.43 -1.34 4.25
CA GLY A 54 17.46 -0.50 4.87
C GLY A 54 16.99 0.87 5.32
N VAL A 55 15.67 1.15 5.28
CA VAL A 55 15.09 2.40 5.75
C VAL A 55 14.31 2.17 7.05
N ALA A 56 14.63 2.97 8.05
CA ALA A 56 13.86 3.09 9.29
C ALA A 56 12.95 4.33 9.23
N SER A 57 11.76 4.24 9.79
CA SER A 57 10.79 5.33 9.85
C SER A 57 10.36 5.60 11.29
N CYS A 58 10.17 6.89 11.61
CA CYS A 58 9.62 7.34 12.89
C CYS A 58 8.54 8.39 12.63
N LYS A 59 7.40 8.23 13.29
CA LYS A 59 6.32 9.21 13.29
C LYS A 59 6.38 10.00 14.59
N HIS A 60 7.14 11.10 14.57
CA HIS A 60 7.30 11.96 15.72
C HIS A 60 7.36 13.43 15.30
N ASP A 61 6.77 14.31 16.11
CA ASP A 61 6.76 15.76 15.89
C ASP A 61 7.87 16.38 16.73
N PHE A 62 9.08 16.41 16.18
CA PHE A 62 10.22 16.98 16.86
C PHE A 62 10.02 18.47 17.12
N ALA A 63 10.25 18.92 18.35
CA ALA A 63 10.18 20.34 18.70
C ALA A 63 11.17 21.19 17.88
N GLU A 64 12.35 20.61 17.58
CA GLU A 64 13.39 21.23 16.77
C GLU A 64 13.78 20.28 15.60
N PRO A 65 13.01 20.27 14.49
CA PRO A 65 13.20 19.30 13.41
C PRO A 65 14.59 19.36 12.75
N ASP A 66 15.16 20.56 12.61
CA ASP A 66 16.48 20.74 12.00
C ASP A 66 17.61 20.18 12.89
N ASN A 67 17.51 20.37 14.21
CA ASN A 67 18.44 19.78 15.17
C ASN A 67 18.33 18.25 15.17
N ALA A 68 17.11 17.73 15.20
CA ALA A 68 16.88 16.29 15.13
C ALA A 68 17.49 15.68 13.83
N ARG A 69 17.29 16.35 12.69
CA ARG A 69 17.86 15.95 11.42
C ARG A 69 19.40 15.98 11.43
N ASN A 70 19.99 17.04 11.98
CA ASN A 70 21.45 17.16 12.07
C ASN A 70 22.04 16.11 13.01
N ASN A 71 21.41 15.83 14.14
CA ASN A 71 21.81 14.75 15.05
C ASN A 71 21.78 13.40 14.34
N LEU A 72 20.71 13.09 13.60
CA LEU A 72 20.61 11.86 12.84
C LEU A 72 21.67 11.76 11.74
N LYS A 73 21.92 12.83 10.99
CA LYS A 73 22.95 12.87 9.93
C LYS A 73 24.37 12.75 10.47
N SER A 74 24.64 13.13 11.73
CA SER A 74 25.95 13.00 12.33
C SER A 74 26.35 11.57 12.71
N LEU A 75 25.38 10.64 12.73
CA LEU A 75 25.63 9.25 13.11
C LEU A 75 26.37 8.50 11.99
N PRO A 76 27.49 7.81 12.28
CA PRO A 76 28.37 7.24 11.25
C PRO A 76 27.75 6.09 10.47
N TYR A 77 26.69 5.49 10.97
CA TYR A 77 25.94 4.40 10.35
C TYR A 77 24.66 4.87 9.62
N VAL A 78 24.40 6.19 9.59
CA VAL A 78 23.31 6.81 8.82
C VAL A 78 23.83 7.23 7.45
N GLU A 79 23.16 6.82 6.39
CA GLU A 79 23.47 7.19 5.01
C GLU A 79 22.66 8.39 4.53
N GLY A 80 21.44 8.56 5.04
CA GLY A 80 20.57 9.64 4.63
C GLY A 80 19.40 9.81 5.60
N VAL A 81 18.88 11.05 5.66
CA VAL A 81 17.72 11.42 6.46
C VAL A 81 16.79 12.25 5.60
N ALA A 82 15.53 11.89 5.57
CA ALA A 82 14.50 12.60 4.83
C ALA A 82 13.18 12.61 5.60
N SER A 83 12.28 13.48 5.22
CA SER A 83 11.00 13.64 5.91
C SER A 83 9.84 13.77 4.95
N ILE A 84 8.68 13.29 5.40
CA ILE A 84 7.42 13.28 4.65
C ILE A 84 6.28 13.79 5.52
N ARG A 85 5.32 14.50 4.94
CA ARG A 85 3.98 14.65 5.49
C ARG A 85 3.07 13.61 4.84
N GLY A 86 2.55 12.69 5.64
CA GLY A 86 1.81 11.51 5.20
C GLY A 86 2.56 10.24 5.61
N SER A 87 2.26 9.15 4.95
CA SER A 87 2.90 7.85 5.13
C SER A 87 2.99 7.13 3.80
N MET A 88 4.03 6.33 3.59
CA MET A 88 4.11 5.49 2.38
C MET A 88 2.97 4.46 2.25
N THR A 89 2.17 4.29 3.32
CA THR A 89 0.96 3.47 3.30
C THR A 89 -0.30 4.28 3.00
N TRP A 90 -0.27 5.60 3.12
CA TRP A 90 -1.44 6.45 2.92
C TRP A 90 -1.05 7.91 2.62
N PHE A 91 -1.60 8.46 1.54
CA PHE A 91 -1.53 9.87 1.19
C PHE A 91 -2.89 10.53 1.38
N GLY A 92 -2.88 11.81 1.75
CA GLY A 92 -4.10 12.62 1.84
C GLY A 92 -4.69 12.94 0.48
N ASN A 93 -5.77 13.71 0.50
CA ASN A 93 -6.39 14.25 -0.70
C ASN A 93 -6.46 15.77 -0.58
N ARG A 94 -6.33 16.46 -1.71
CA ARG A 94 -6.48 17.92 -1.79
C ARG A 94 -7.12 18.30 -3.12
N GLU A 95 -8.09 19.17 -3.08
CA GLU A 95 -8.74 19.67 -4.29
C GLU A 95 -7.80 20.58 -5.10
N VAL A 96 -7.82 20.38 -6.41
CA VAL A 96 -7.21 21.28 -7.39
C VAL A 96 -8.33 22.11 -8.01
N THR A 97 -8.18 23.43 -7.93
CA THR A 97 -9.16 24.39 -8.42
C THR A 97 -8.61 25.17 -9.62
N ASP A 98 -9.49 25.64 -10.50
CA ASP A 98 -9.13 26.64 -11.52
C ASP A 98 -8.96 28.02 -10.90
N GLU A 99 -8.65 29.03 -11.73
CA GLU A 99 -8.51 30.44 -11.30
C GLU A 99 -9.81 31.01 -10.73
N GLY A 100 -10.96 30.47 -11.11
CA GLY A 100 -12.27 30.85 -10.63
C GLY A 100 -12.71 30.15 -9.35
N GLY A 101 -11.88 29.26 -8.80
CA GLY A 101 -12.18 28.48 -7.58
C GLY A 101 -13.05 27.25 -7.83
N LYS A 102 -13.36 26.88 -9.07
CA LYS A 102 -14.08 25.65 -9.39
C LYS A 102 -13.15 24.45 -9.25
N VAL A 103 -13.60 23.41 -8.53
CA VAL A 103 -12.87 22.16 -8.38
C VAL A 103 -12.75 21.44 -9.73
N LEU A 104 -11.53 21.16 -10.15
CA LEU A 104 -11.22 20.39 -11.34
C LEU A 104 -11.20 18.88 -11.03
N PHE A 105 -10.45 18.49 -10.01
CA PHE A 105 -10.36 17.12 -9.49
C PHE A 105 -9.66 17.12 -8.12
N THR A 106 -9.64 15.95 -7.47
CA THR A 106 -9.04 15.76 -6.16
C THR A 106 -7.95 14.70 -6.23
N PRO A 107 -6.66 15.08 -6.43
CA PRO A 107 -5.55 14.14 -6.42
C PRO A 107 -5.24 13.64 -5.01
N ARG A 108 -4.54 12.54 -4.94
CA ARG A 108 -3.78 12.17 -3.74
C ARG A 108 -2.63 13.16 -3.55
N CYS A 109 -2.36 13.51 -2.30
CA CYS A 109 -1.32 14.48 -1.99
C CYS A 109 -0.46 14.07 -0.79
N ALA A 110 0.82 14.40 -0.88
CA ALA A 110 1.77 14.36 0.23
C ALA A 110 2.73 15.55 0.14
N ALA A 111 3.57 15.74 1.15
CA ALA A 111 4.68 16.67 1.07
C ALA A 111 5.98 15.93 1.38
N PHE A 112 6.98 16.12 0.54
CA PHE A 112 8.32 15.55 0.70
C PHE A 112 9.33 16.67 0.87
N ASP A 113 10.40 16.40 1.62
CA ASP A 113 11.59 17.20 1.49
C ASP A 113 12.42 16.79 0.26
N LYS A 114 13.45 17.55 -0.07
CA LYS A 114 14.30 17.30 -1.24
C LYS A 114 15.07 15.97 -1.16
N ASP A 115 15.31 15.47 0.06
CA ASP A 115 16.12 14.28 0.31
C ASP A 115 15.28 12.99 0.22
N PHE A 116 13.93 13.09 0.28
CA PHE A 116 13.04 11.93 0.31
C PHE A 116 13.03 11.10 -0.98
N VAL A 117 13.00 11.78 -2.13
CA VAL A 117 13.03 11.13 -3.45
C VAL A 117 14.29 10.27 -3.62
N PRO A 118 15.53 10.80 -3.42
CA PRO A 118 16.73 9.99 -3.53
C PRO A 118 16.87 8.96 -2.39
N LEU A 119 16.40 9.26 -1.18
CA LEU A 119 16.48 8.32 -0.05
C LEU A 119 15.71 7.04 -0.32
N LEU A 120 14.52 7.11 -0.89
CA LEU A 120 13.73 5.93 -1.26
C LEU A 120 14.03 5.41 -2.66
N GLY A 121 14.86 6.08 -3.46
CA GLY A 121 15.12 5.68 -4.84
C GLY A 121 13.90 5.83 -5.75
N LEU A 122 13.02 6.80 -5.45
CA LEU A 122 11.90 7.13 -6.34
C LEU A 122 12.43 7.67 -7.66
N HIS A 123 11.88 7.17 -8.76
CA HIS A 123 12.34 7.54 -10.09
C HIS A 123 11.55 8.74 -10.65
N ILE A 124 12.26 9.77 -11.10
CA ILE A 124 11.69 10.90 -11.83
C ILE A 124 11.81 10.59 -13.33
N LYS A 125 10.67 10.41 -14.00
CA LYS A 125 10.61 10.08 -15.43
C LYS A 125 10.99 11.26 -16.31
N THR A 126 10.59 12.47 -15.93
CA THR A 126 10.85 13.69 -16.68
C THR A 126 11.02 14.86 -15.72
N GLY A 127 11.91 15.80 -16.02
CA GLY A 127 12.18 16.95 -15.18
C GLY A 127 13.25 16.67 -14.11
N ARG A 128 13.08 17.25 -12.94
CA ARG A 128 14.05 17.21 -11.83
C ARG A 128 13.37 17.15 -10.48
N ASN A 129 14.15 16.85 -9.45
CA ASN A 129 13.70 16.92 -8.05
C ASN A 129 13.53 18.38 -7.57
N PHE A 130 12.95 18.56 -6.40
CA PHE A 130 12.79 19.84 -5.72
C PHE A 130 14.12 20.56 -5.50
N THR A 131 14.08 21.87 -5.63
CA THR A 131 15.15 22.78 -5.23
C THR A 131 14.68 23.83 -4.25
N GLY A 132 13.35 23.97 -4.03
CA GLY A 132 12.79 24.98 -3.14
C GLY A 132 11.26 24.93 -3.08
N GLU A 133 10.71 25.93 -2.43
CA GLU A 133 9.28 26.07 -2.18
C GLU A 133 8.45 26.25 -3.46
N ARG A 134 7.14 26.01 -3.32
CA ARG A 134 6.15 26.13 -4.42
C ARG A 134 6.49 25.26 -5.63
N GLN A 135 7.19 24.14 -5.40
CA GLN A 135 7.48 23.16 -6.44
C GLN A 135 6.71 21.88 -6.19
N PHE A 136 6.30 21.23 -7.29
CA PHE A 136 5.50 20.02 -7.29
C PHE A 136 6.16 18.93 -8.13
N LEU A 137 6.10 17.71 -7.64
CA LEU A 137 6.23 16.50 -8.43
C LEU A 137 4.84 15.91 -8.61
N VAL A 138 4.52 15.47 -9.82
CA VAL A 138 3.22 14.89 -10.16
C VAL A 138 3.42 13.54 -10.85
N ASN A 139 2.36 12.77 -11.02
CA ASN A 139 2.39 11.57 -11.86
C ASN A 139 1.70 11.82 -13.22
N GLN A 140 1.79 10.86 -14.13
CA GLN A 140 1.21 10.95 -15.46
C GLN A 140 -0.33 11.18 -15.43
N PRO A 141 -1.13 10.47 -14.60
CA PRO A 141 -2.58 10.73 -14.48
C PRO A 141 -2.93 12.17 -14.06
N TYR A 142 -2.07 12.81 -13.26
CA TYR A 142 -2.27 14.23 -12.92
C TYR A 142 -2.12 15.14 -14.15
N VAL A 143 -1.08 14.93 -14.96
CA VAL A 143 -0.83 15.68 -16.21
C VAL A 143 -2.02 15.55 -17.17
N GLU A 144 -2.55 14.32 -17.29
CA GLU A 144 -3.72 14.01 -18.13
C GLU A 144 -5.00 14.69 -17.62
N LYS A 145 -5.24 14.68 -16.31
CA LYS A 145 -6.41 15.33 -15.70
C LYS A 145 -6.38 16.84 -15.84
N MET A 146 -5.20 17.45 -15.81
CA MET A 146 -5.01 18.88 -16.08
C MET A 146 -5.17 19.24 -17.58
N GLY A 147 -5.16 18.24 -18.47
CA GLY A 147 -5.21 18.45 -19.91
C GLY A 147 -3.94 19.12 -20.47
N TRP A 148 -2.82 19.04 -19.74
CA TRP A 148 -1.56 19.64 -20.21
C TRP A 148 -0.99 18.88 -21.41
N LYS A 149 -0.45 19.63 -22.36
CA LYS A 149 0.22 19.05 -23.52
C LYS A 149 1.70 18.79 -23.18
N GLY A 150 2.19 17.61 -23.55
CA GLY A 150 3.58 17.23 -23.30
C GLY A 150 3.83 16.62 -21.92
N SER A 151 4.97 16.93 -21.31
CA SER A 151 5.39 16.28 -20.04
C SER A 151 4.75 16.87 -18.79
N GLY A 152 4.11 18.03 -18.88
CA GLY A 152 3.60 18.76 -17.70
C GLY A 152 4.69 19.50 -16.89
N VAL A 153 5.98 19.29 -17.19
CA VAL A 153 7.08 20.01 -16.51
C VAL A 153 7.11 21.47 -16.93
N GLY A 154 7.18 22.37 -15.94
CA GLY A 154 7.10 23.83 -16.15
C GLY A 154 5.68 24.40 -16.08
N GLU A 155 4.66 23.55 -16.11
CA GLU A 155 3.28 23.98 -15.97
C GLU A 155 2.98 24.49 -14.55
N ILE A 156 2.03 25.41 -14.44
CA ILE A 156 1.67 26.05 -13.18
C ILE A 156 0.37 25.43 -12.64
N VAL A 157 0.44 24.95 -11.40
CA VAL A 157 -0.77 24.61 -10.64
C VAL A 157 -1.35 25.93 -10.12
N PRO A 158 -2.60 26.30 -10.49
CA PRO A 158 -3.19 27.60 -10.15
C PRO A 158 -3.08 27.92 -8.65
N ASN A 159 -2.65 29.13 -8.34
CA ASN A 159 -2.47 29.67 -6.98
C ASN A 159 -1.49 28.90 -6.07
N ARG A 160 -0.74 27.90 -6.59
CA ARG A 160 0.07 26.99 -5.75
C ARG A 160 1.55 26.98 -6.13
N GLY A 161 1.90 26.70 -7.37
CA GLY A 161 3.31 26.65 -7.78
C GLY A 161 3.55 25.93 -9.09
N THR A 162 4.79 25.52 -9.33
CA THR A 162 5.23 24.98 -10.61
C THR A 162 5.55 23.50 -10.52
N VAL A 163 5.15 22.73 -11.50
CA VAL A 163 5.54 21.32 -11.65
C VAL A 163 7.00 21.26 -12.14
N VAL A 164 7.87 20.64 -11.36
CA VAL A 164 9.30 20.53 -11.67
C VAL A 164 9.71 19.14 -12.16
N GLY A 165 8.88 18.14 -11.93
CA GLY A 165 9.13 16.78 -12.40
C GLY A 165 7.91 15.89 -12.39
N VAL A 166 7.97 14.84 -13.19
CA VAL A 166 6.95 13.79 -13.28
C VAL A 166 7.55 12.48 -12.80
N LEU A 167 6.94 11.92 -11.77
CA LEU A 167 7.35 10.66 -11.15
C LEU A 167 6.95 9.45 -12.02
N ALA A 168 7.80 8.47 -12.06
CA ALA A 168 7.42 7.14 -12.52
C ALA A 168 6.39 6.52 -11.55
N PRO A 169 5.62 5.53 -12.00
CA PRO A 169 4.70 4.80 -11.13
C PRO A 169 5.39 4.25 -9.89
N PHE A 170 4.75 4.44 -8.74
CA PHE A 170 5.16 3.82 -7.48
C PHE A 170 3.94 3.51 -6.61
N CYS A 171 4.13 2.66 -5.60
CA CYS A 171 3.03 2.23 -4.74
C CYS A 171 2.87 3.13 -3.51
N CYS A 172 1.65 3.53 -3.23
CA CYS A 172 1.26 4.09 -1.94
C CYS A 172 0.22 3.17 -1.30
N GLY A 173 0.59 2.50 -0.23
CA GLY A 173 -0.25 1.46 0.38
C GLY A 173 -0.37 0.21 -0.49
N VAL A 174 -1.57 -0.38 -0.53
CA VAL A 174 -1.87 -1.64 -1.24
C VAL A 174 -2.02 -1.44 -2.75
N LEU A 175 -2.37 -0.24 -3.20
CA LEU A 175 -2.66 0.03 -4.60
C LEU A 175 -1.53 0.81 -5.27
N PRO A 176 -1.20 0.50 -6.53
CA PRO A 176 -0.34 1.37 -7.31
C PRO A 176 -1.03 2.73 -7.50
N ALA A 177 -0.26 3.80 -7.40
CA ALA A 177 -0.77 5.15 -7.67
C ALA A 177 -0.92 5.46 -9.18
N ASP A 178 -0.86 4.41 -10.02
CA ASP A 178 -0.78 4.53 -11.48
C ASP A 178 -2.05 5.05 -12.13
N ASN A 179 -3.21 4.83 -11.50
CA ASN A 179 -4.52 5.18 -12.06
C ASN A 179 -5.13 6.41 -11.39
N GLU A 180 -4.53 6.93 -10.32
CA GLU A 180 -5.05 8.08 -9.59
C GLU A 180 -4.08 9.26 -9.74
N PRO A 181 -4.59 10.49 -9.94
CA PRO A 181 -3.75 11.68 -9.93
C PRO A 181 -3.04 11.82 -8.60
N LEU A 182 -1.74 12.08 -8.65
CA LEU A 182 -0.88 12.26 -7.48
C LEU A 182 -0.11 13.56 -7.61
N GLU A 183 -0.06 14.32 -6.53
CA GLU A 183 0.81 15.48 -6.39
C GLU A 183 1.64 15.37 -5.11
N ILE A 184 2.90 15.70 -5.23
CA ILE A 184 3.82 15.82 -4.09
C ILE A 184 4.32 17.25 -4.06
N GLU A 185 4.05 17.97 -2.99
CA GLU A 185 4.59 19.31 -2.79
C GLU A 185 5.95 19.26 -2.06
N TYR A 186 6.79 20.25 -2.32
CA TYR A 186 7.95 20.46 -1.48
C TYR A 186 7.51 20.92 -0.09
N GLY A 187 8.07 20.32 0.95
CA GLY A 187 7.80 20.68 2.34
C GLY A 187 9.04 20.68 3.20
N THR A 188 9.00 21.54 4.23
CA THR A 188 9.95 21.57 5.34
C THR A 188 9.23 21.24 6.64
N ASN A 189 9.95 20.93 7.69
CA ASN A 189 9.39 20.62 9.03
C ASN A 189 8.32 19.51 8.98
N LEU A 190 8.60 18.43 8.27
CA LEU A 190 7.71 17.31 8.11
C LEU A 190 7.86 16.32 9.27
N ARG A 191 6.73 15.75 9.72
CA ARG A 191 6.64 14.97 10.97
C ARG A 191 7.17 13.54 10.89
N ASN A 192 7.10 12.91 9.72
CA ASN A 192 7.54 11.52 9.58
C ASN A 192 8.95 11.49 9.04
N VAL A 193 9.89 11.11 9.89
CA VAL A 193 11.31 11.04 9.56
C VAL A 193 11.67 9.63 9.08
N HIS A 194 12.42 9.58 7.99
CA HIS A 194 12.94 8.36 7.40
C HIS A 194 14.47 8.42 7.39
N VAL A 195 15.10 7.33 7.81
CA VAL A 195 16.56 7.24 7.94
C VAL A 195 17.03 6.00 7.20
N ARG A 196 17.91 6.16 6.25
CA ARG A 196 18.61 5.04 5.62
C ARG A 196 19.82 4.67 6.44
N LEU A 197 19.88 3.41 6.87
CA LEU A 197 20.94 2.86 7.69
C LEU A 197 21.86 1.96 6.88
N LYS A 198 23.14 1.99 7.20
CA LYS A 198 24.13 1.02 6.69
C LYS A 198 23.84 -0.38 7.22
N GLU A 199 24.33 -1.39 6.52
CA GLU A 199 24.34 -2.76 7.04
C GLU A 199 25.36 -2.91 8.20
N PRO A 200 25.09 -3.75 9.20
CA PRO A 200 23.90 -4.57 9.37
C PRO A 200 22.70 -3.76 9.92
N PHE A 201 21.59 -3.77 9.17
CA PHE A 201 20.42 -2.91 9.45
C PHE A 201 19.83 -3.07 10.84
N THR A 202 19.59 -4.31 11.27
CA THR A 202 18.94 -4.58 12.58
C THR A 202 19.75 -4.07 13.76
N GLU A 203 21.06 -4.26 13.72
CA GLU A 203 21.97 -3.77 14.76
C GLU A 203 21.99 -2.24 14.80
N ASN A 204 22.11 -1.60 13.64
CA ASN A 204 22.12 -0.15 13.52
C ASN A 204 20.77 0.48 13.88
N LEU A 205 19.66 -0.21 13.63
CA LEU A 205 18.33 0.22 14.07
C LEU A 205 18.21 0.20 15.61
N HIS A 206 18.69 -0.85 16.26
CA HIS A 206 18.73 -0.90 17.73
C HIS A 206 19.63 0.19 18.32
N ARG A 207 20.78 0.40 17.71
CA ARG A 207 21.71 1.46 18.12
C ARG A 207 21.08 2.85 17.96
N LEU A 208 20.41 3.11 16.83
CA LEU A 208 19.68 4.36 16.57
C LEU A 208 18.63 4.62 17.67
N ASN A 209 17.79 3.64 17.97
CA ASN A 209 16.76 3.78 19.01
C ASN A 209 17.37 4.05 20.40
N ASN A 210 18.48 3.41 20.74
CA ASN A 210 19.17 3.64 22.01
C ASN A 210 19.80 5.03 22.08
N GLU A 211 20.32 5.56 20.99
CA GLU A 211 20.88 6.92 20.93
C GLU A 211 19.76 7.97 20.98
N MET A 212 18.64 7.76 20.28
CA MET A 212 17.50 8.66 20.36
C MET A 212 16.93 8.77 21.79
N LYS A 213 16.81 7.66 22.51
CA LYS A 213 16.40 7.65 23.91
C LYS A 213 17.34 8.43 24.84
N LYS A 214 18.64 8.51 24.51
CA LYS A 214 19.60 9.30 25.29
C LYS A 214 19.49 10.80 24.99
N ILE A 215 19.26 11.15 23.71
CA ILE A 215 19.15 12.55 23.26
C ILE A 215 17.80 13.15 23.68
N TYR A 216 16.72 12.33 23.59
CA TYR A 216 15.35 12.75 23.87
C TYR A 216 14.70 11.85 24.95
N PRO A 217 15.18 11.88 26.20
CA PRO A 217 14.75 10.94 27.25
C PRO A 217 13.29 11.10 27.69
N GLN A 218 12.66 12.23 27.39
CA GLN A 218 11.27 12.54 27.74
C GLN A 218 10.29 12.27 26.59
N GLU A 219 10.81 11.89 25.41
CA GLU A 219 10.00 11.69 24.21
C GLU A 219 9.93 10.20 23.86
N ASP A 220 8.75 9.74 23.42
CA ASP A 220 8.57 8.36 22.95
C ASP A 220 8.93 8.27 21.47
N ILE A 221 10.23 8.23 21.18
CA ILE A 221 10.77 8.15 19.83
C ILE A 221 11.18 6.69 19.56
N GLU A 222 10.53 6.06 18.60
CA GLU A 222 10.86 4.73 18.14
C GLU A 222 10.95 4.69 16.62
N PHE A 223 12.13 4.39 16.10
CA PHE A 223 12.34 4.06 14.69
C PHE A 223 12.03 2.59 14.44
N ARG A 224 11.26 2.31 13.40
CA ARG A 224 10.87 0.96 12.97
C ARG A 224 11.28 0.74 11.52
N SER A 225 11.46 -0.50 11.14
CA SER A 225 11.73 -0.86 9.75
C SER A 225 10.53 -0.47 8.87
N LEU A 226 10.78 0.32 7.82
CA LEU A 226 9.76 0.68 6.84
C LEU A 226 9.23 -0.56 6.11
N GLU A 227 10.10 -1.51 5.79
CA GLU A 227 9.72 -2.79 5.17
C GLU A 227 8.74 -3.57 6.05
N GLN A 228 9.01 -3.70 7.36
CA GLN A 228 8.11 -4.36 8.31
C GLN A 228 6.78 -3.61 8.50
N ASP A 229 6.79 -2.28 8.46
CA ASP A 229 5.56 -1.49 8.54
C ASP A 229 4.69 -1.69 7.30
N LEU A 230 5.28 -1.81 6.11
CA LEU A 230 4.59 -2.18 4.88
C LEU A 230 4.04 -3.62 4.94
N GLU A 231 4.82 -4.57 5.42
CA GLU A 231 4.35 -5.96 5.63
C GLU A 231 3.16 -6.02 6.57
N ARG A 232 3.18 -5.28 7.68
CA ARG A 232 2.03 -5.18 8.61
C ARG A 232 0.79 -4.61 7.92
N TYR A 233 0.98 -3.65 7.02
CA TYR A 233 -0.11 -3.06 6.25
C TYR A 233 -0.77 -4.08 5.29
N TYR A 234 0.00 -5.01 4.73
CA TYR A 234 -0.52 -6.08 3.87
C TYR A 234 -1.08 -7.28 4.63
N ARG A 235 -0.78 -7.39 5.92
CA ARG A 235 -1.18 -8.54 6.74
C ARG A 235 -2.69 -8.87 6.72
N PRO A 236 -3.63 -7.90 6.77
CA PRO A 236 -5.06 -8.22 6.66
C PRO A 236 -5.42 -8.92 5.35
N THR A 237 -4.79 -8.54 4.25
CA THR A 237 -4.99 -9.17 2.93
C THR A 237 -4.50 -10.61 2.92
N ILE A 238 -3.36 -10.89 3.56
CA ILE A 238 -2.81 -12.24 3.71
C ILE A 238 -3.73 -13.10 4.56
N ILE A 239 -4.20 -12.57 5.71
CA ILE A 239 -5.15 -13.27 6.59
C ILE A 239 -6.44 -13.61 5.85
N PHE A 240 -6.98 -12.68 5.06
CA PHE A 240 -8.18 -12.92 4.24
C PHE A 240 -7.95 -14.06 3.24
N ARG A 241 -6.83 -14.09 2.54
CA ARG A 241 -6.44 -15.19 1.64
C ARG A 241 -6.43 -16.54 2.37
N ASP A 242 -5.76 -16.60 3.53
CA ASP A 242 -5.58 -17.84 4.29
C ASP A 242 -6.93 -18.33 4.86
N ALA A 243 -7.77 -17.41 5.34
CA ALA A 243 -9.13 -17.73 5.79
C ALA A 243 -10.01 -18.27 4.65
N THR A 244 -9.92 -17.67 3.47
CA THR A 244 -10.66 -18.14 2.27
C THR A 244 -10.19 -19.53 1.84
N PHE A 245 -8.89 -19.80 1.91
CA PHE A 245 -8.32 -21.12 1.62
C PHE A 245 -8.81 -22.17 2.63
N LEU A 246 -8.81 -21.87 3.92
CA LEU A 246 -9.31 -22.77 4.95
C LEU A 246 -10.82 -23.07 4.77
N ALA A 247 -11.61 -22.04 4.47
CA ALA A 247 -13.04 -22.20 4.18
C ALA A 247 -13.26 -23.12 2.97
N PHE A 248 -12.50 -22.95 1.89
CA PHE A 248 -12.56 -23.81 0.72
C PHE A 248 -12.28 -25.27 1.06
N ILE A 249 -11.18 -25.56 1.78
CA ILE A 249 -10.83 -26.93 2.20
C ILE A 249 -11.96 -27.54 3.05
N THR A 250 -12.52 -26.78 3.97
CA THR A 250 -13.60 -27.26 4.85
C THR A 250 -14.86 -27.63 4.04
N ILE A 251 -15.27 -26.77 3.12
CA ILE A 251 -16.46 -27.00 2.28
C ILE A 251 -16.21 -28.16 1.30
N LEU A 252 -15.04 -28.24 0.70
CA LEU A 252 -14.65 -29.38 -0.15
C LEU A 252 -14.74 -30.70 0.60
N PHE A 253 -14.27 -30.74 1.84
CA PHE A 253 -14.34 -31.94 2.68
C PHE A 253 -15.79 -32.34 2.98
N ILE A 254 -16.65 -31.37 3.36
CA ILE A 254 -18.09 -31.62 3.62
C ILE A 254 -18.78 -32.15 2.34
N THR A 255 -18.51 -31.55 1.18
CA THR A 255 -19.09 -31.99 -0.10
C THR A 255 -18.63 -33.41 -0.48
N LEU A 256 -17.37 -33.75 -0.25
CA LEU A 256 -16.87 -35.12 -0.47
C LEU A 256 -17.55 -36.14 0.44
N MET A 257 -17.77 -35.80 1.70
CA MET A 257 -18.52 -36.65 2.67
C MET A 257 -19.98 -36.81 2.25
N GLY A 258 -20.64 -35.74 1.78
CA GLY A 258 -21.99 -35.77 1.22
C GLY A 258 -22.09 -36.65 -0.01
N LEU A 259 -21.11 -36.59 -0.92
CA LEU A 259 -21.02 -37.43 -2.12
C LEU A 259 -20.85 -38.91 -1.76
N ILE A 260 -19.98 -39.25 -0.79
CA ILE A 260 -19.80 -40.64 -0.31
C ILE A 260 -21.09 -41.16 0.29
N GLY A 261 -21.77 -40.35 1.12
CA GLY A 261 -23.07 -40.71 1.68
C GLY A 261 -24.14 -40.95 0.61
N TYR A 262 -24.19 -40.10 -0.45
CA TYR A 262 -25.09 -40.27 -1.59
C TYR A 262 -24.82 -41.59 -2.37
N ILE A 263 -23.56 -41.90 -2.64
CA ILE A 263 -23.17 -43.13 -3.35
C ILE A 263 -23.56 -44.36 -2.55
N ASN A 264 -23.29 -44.37 -1.24
CA ASN A 264 -23.63 -45.51 -0.37
C ASN A 264 -25.16 -45.75 -0.23
N ASP A 265 -25.98 -44.72 -0.42
CA ASP A 265 -27.45 -44.82 -0.37
C ASP A 265 -28.07 -45.25 -1.73
N GLU A 266 -27.32 -45.10 -2.83
CA GLU A 266 -27.76 -45.50 -4.18
C GLU A 266 -27.32 -46.94 -4.58
N VAL A 267 -26.28 -47.49 -3.91
CA VAL A 267 -25.79 -48.88 -4.06
C VAL A 267 -26.50 -49.80 -3.10
#